data_d20c474c73dbf709b31baf181c18f742
#
_entry.id   d20c474c73dbf709b31baf181c18f742
#
_cell.length_a   1.000
_cell.length_b   1.000
_cell.length_c   1.000
_cell.angle_alpha   90.00
_cell.angle_beta   90.00
_cell.angle_gamma   90.00
#
_symmetry.space_group_name_H-M   'P 1'
#
loop_
_entity.id
_entity.type
_entity.pdbx_description
1 polymer ?
#
loop_
_entity_poly.entity_id
_entity_poly.type
_entity_poly.pdbx_seq_one_letter_code
_entity_poly.pdbx_strand_id
1 'polypeptide(L)'
;MAFLSSLDIAGSGMTAQKRRLDVIAENIANRDTTRTADGGPYHRKLSVFNEIRPQSYFDGVRREVEKDQGRYGRYTNLSALRANQDQGEFYRHMQRARIMEDGGPKGGVMLTQVFEDRETPLVPVYDPNHPDANEEGYVMMPNVDTTVEMIDAMAATRSYSANIAAFEAIKGMARQALEIGRQ
;
A
#
# COMPACT_ATOMS: atom_id res chain seq x y z
N MET A 1 4.72 22.38 -15.70
CA MET A 1 5.11 21.07 -15.10
C MET A 1 4.42 20.82 -13.76
N ALA A 2 4.29 21.80 -12.85
CA ALA A 2 3.63 21.60 -11.54
C ALA A 2 2.16 21.13 -11.63
N PHE A 3 1.44 21.51 -12.66
CA PHE A 3 0.04 21.17 -12.88
C PHE A 3 -0.17 19.66 -13.14
N LEU A 4 0.64 19.05 -14.00
CA LEU A 4 0.54 17.62 -14.29
C LEU A 4 0.88 16.79 -13.05
N SER A 5 1.85 17.23 -12.23
CA SER A 5 2.16 16.55 -10.98
C SER A 5 1.02 16.58 -9.97
N SER A 6 0.22 17.65 -9.93
CA SER A 6 -0.94 17.72 -9.04
C SER A 6 -2.05 16.74 -9.45
N LEU A 7 -2.28 16.53 -10.75
CA LEU A 7 -3.20 15.51 -11.26
C LEU A 7 -2.72 14.10 -10.93
N ASP A 8 -1.41 13.84 -11.08
CA ASP A 8 -0.81 12.55 -10.74
C ASP A 8 -0.94 12.23 -9.24
N ILE A 9 -0.75 13.24 -8.37
CA ILE A 9 -0.92 13.09 -6.92
C ILE A 9 -2.37 12.71 -6.59
N ALA A 10 -3.35 13.45 -7.13
CA ALA A 10 -4.77 13.14 -6.90
C ALA A 10 -5.14 11.75 -7.47
N GLY A 11 -4.63 11.41 -8.65
CA GLY A 11 -4.83 10.09 -9.28
C GLY A 11 -4.24 8.95 -8.46
N SER A 12 -3.03 9.14 -7.91
CA SER A 12 -2.40 8.15 -7.04
C SER A 12 -3.20 7.94 -5.75
N GLY A 13 -3.74 9.03 -5.15
CA GLY A 13 -4.61 8.98 -3.99
C GLY A 13 -5.89 8.19 -4.25
N MET A 14 -6.56 8.42 -5.40
CA MET A 14 -7.72 7.64 -5.82
C MET A 14 -7.39 6.15 -5.94
N THR A 15 -6.30 5.82 -6.61
CA THR A 15 -5.86 4.43 -6.82
C THR A 15 -5.56 3.74 -5.49
N ALA A 16 -4.89 4.43 -4.58
CA ALA A 16 -4.57 3.93 -3.25
C ALA A 16 -5.84 3.63 -2.43
N GLN A 17 -6.80 4.57 -2.39
CA GLN A 17 -8.04 4.38 -1.64
C GLN A 17 -8.92 3.28 -2.26
N LYS A 18 -8.95 3.15 -3.60
CA LYS A 18 -9.63 2.03 -4.24
C LYS A 18 -9.06 0.68 -3.78
N ARG A 19 -7.74 0.53 -3.80
CA ARG A 19 -7.08 -0.70 -3.33
C ARG A 19 -7.34 -0.98 -1.85
N ARG A 20 -7.45 0.08 -1.01
CA ARG A 20 -7.85 -0.09 0.39
C ARG A 20 -9.28 -0.65 0.49
N LEU A 21 -10.20 -0.12 -0.31
CA LEU A 21 -11.57 -0.64 -0.38
C LEU A 21 -11.61 -2.09 -0.82
N ASP A 22 -10.79 -2.49 -1.79
CA ASP A 22 -10.69 -3.87 -2.26
C ASP A 22 -10.24 -4.81 -1.12
N VAL A 23 -9.24 -4.40 -0.31
CA VAL A 23 -8.77 -5.18 0.86
C VAL A 23 -9.84 -5.28 1.94
N ILE A 24 -10.54 -4.19 2.25
CA ILE A 24 -11.65 -4.17 3.21
C ILE A 24 -12.79 -5.10 2.75
N ALA A 25 -13.14 -5.04 1.47
CA ALA A 25 -14.17 -5.91 0.91
C ALA A 25 -13.76 -7.39 0.99
N GLU A 26 -12.48 -7.72 0.76
CA GLU A 26 -11.94 -9.06 0.93
C GLU A 26 -12.04 -9.52 2.40
N ASN A 27 -11.71 -8.66 3.37
CA ASN A 27 -11.84 -8.96 4.79
C ASN A 27 -13.30 -9.27 5.17
N ILE A 28 -14.24 -8.41 4.74
CA ILE A 28 -15.68 -8.60 5.01
C ILE A 28 -16.20 -9.90 4.38
N ALA A 29 -15.79 -10.19 3.13
CA ALA A 29 -16.22 -11.40 2.42
C ALA A 29 -15.72 -12.68 3.09
N ASN A 30 -14.56 -12.63 3.76
CA ASN A 30 -13.92 -13.78 4.39
C ASN A 30 -14.11 -13.82 5.91
N ARG A 31 -15.00 -13.02 6.49
CA ARG A 31 -15.19 -12.96 7.95
C ARG A 31 -15.64 -14.30 8.58
N ASP A 32 -16.31 -15.13 7.79
CA ASP A 32 -16.83 -16.43 8.24
C ASP A 32 -16.02 -17.61 7.62
N THR A 33 -14.87 -17.34 7.00
CA THR A 33 -14.05 -18.37 6.34
C THR A 33 -13.14 -19.06 7.34
N THR A 34 -13.52 -20.26 7.76
CA THR A 34 -12.78 -21.10 8.73
C THR A 34 -11.68 -21.91 8.08
N ARG A 35 -11.69 -22.07 6.73
CA ARG A 35 -10.69 -22.86 6.00
C ARG A 35 -10.27 -22.17 4.70
N THR A 36 -9.00 -21.79 4.65
CA THR A 36 -8.35 -21.22 3.46
C THR A 36 -7.59 -22.29 2.68
N ALA A 37 -7.10 -21.95 1.47
CA ALA A 37 -6.29 -22.85 0.65
C ALA A 37 -4.95 -23.23 1.32
N ASP A 38 -4.41 -22.33 2.15
CA ASP A 38 -3.16 -22.55 2.90
C ASP A 38 -3.38 -23.35 4.19
N GLY A 39 -4.64 -23.67 4.51
CA GLY A 39 -5.06 -24.34 5.74
C GLY A 39 -5.27 -23.37 6.90
N GLY A 40 -6.35 -23.64 7.69
CA GLY A 40 -6.72 -22.78 8.81
C GLY A 40 -7.62 -21.59 8.42
N PRO A 41 -8.08 -20.79 9.42
CA PRO A 41 -9.00 -19.69 9.22
C PRO A 41 -8.33 -18.53 8.50
N TYR A 42 -9.16 -17.66 7.92
CA TYR A 42 -8.70 -16.43 7.29
C TYR A 42 -8.14 -15.46 8.34
N HIS A 43 -7.06 -14.76 8.00
CA HIS A 43 -6.50 -13.67 8.78
C HIS A 43 -6.83 -12.34 8.14
N ARG A 44 -7.22 -11.34 8.96
CA ARG A 44 -7.47 -9.96 8.51
C ARG A 44 -6.29 -9.44 7.72
N LYS A 45 -6.54 -8.84 6.57
CA LYS A 45 -5.51 -8.17 5.77
C LYS A 45 -5.47 -6.69 6.07
N LEU A 46 -4.28 -6.17 6.22
CA LEU A 46 -4.00 -4.75 6.47
C LEU A 46 -3.23 -4.16 5.29
N SER A 47 -3.60 -2.93 4.90
CA SER A 47 -2.98 -2.21 3.80
C SER A 47 -2.00 -1.15 4.31
N VAL A 48 -0.76 -1.15 3.78
CA VAL A 48 0.26 -0.14 4.09
C VAL A 48 0.46 0.78 2.90
N PHE A 49 0.42 2.09 3.19
CA PHE A 49 0.63 3.14 2.21
C PHE A 49 1.97 3.81 2.44
N ASN A 50 2.69 4.05 1.35
CA ASN A 50 3.91 4.83 1.36
C ASN A 50 3.79 6.00 0.40
N GLU A 51 4.54 7.05 0.72
CA GLU A 51 4.76 8.19 -0.14
C GLU A 51 5.52 7.78 -1.41
N ILE A 52 5.08 8.26 -2.58
CA ILE A 52 5.87 8.20 -3.81
C ILE A 52 6.84 9.38 -3.76
N ARG A 53 8.13 9.11 -3.50
CA ARG A 53 9.16 10.15 -3.44
C ARG A 53 9.65 10.54 -4.82
N PRO A 54 9.81 11.82 -5.11
CA PRO A 54 10.39 12.26 -6.38
C PRO A 54 11.82 11.74 -6.54
N GLN A 55 12.24 11.46 -7.78
CA GLN A 55 13.58 10.96 -8.10
C GLN A 55 14.72 11.86 -7.56
N SER A 56 14.50 13.18 -7.47
CA SER A 56 15.42 14.13 -6.85
C SER A 56 15.79 13.82 -5.39
N TYR A 57 14.89 13.13 -4.67
CA TYR A 57 15.18 12.65 -3.32
C TYR A 57 16.23 11.54 -3.33
N PHE A 58 16.09 10.58 -4.25
CA PHE A 58 17.04 9.47 -4.38
C PHE A 58 18.40 9.94 -4.91
N ASP A 59 18.42 10.96 -5.77
CA ASP A 59 19.67 11.60 -6.24
C ASP A 59 20.38 12.33 -5.10
N GLY A 60 19.64 12.94 -4.18
CA GLY A 60 20.17 13.52 -2.95
C GLY A 60 20.81 12.46 -2.05
N VAL A 61 20.09 11.38 -1.77
CA VAL A 61 20.57 10.25 -0.97
C VAL A 61 21.77 9.57 -1.64
N ARG A 62 21.75 9.39 -2.96
CA ARG A 62 22.87 8.82 -3.71
C ARG A 62 24.12 9.69 -3.59
N ARG A 63 24.00 11.02 -3.72
CA ARG A 63 25.12 11.96 -3.55
C ARG A 63 25.66 11.96 -2.12
N GLU A 64 24.80 11.80 -1.11
CA GLU A 64 25.21 11.69 0.29
C GLU A 64 25.96 10.38 0.55
N VAL A 65 25.44 9.27 0.03
CA VAL A 65 26.11 7.95 0.12
C VAL A 65 27.43 7.94 -0.64
N GLU A 66 27.51 8.59 -1.82
CA GLU A 66 28.75 8.72 -2.58
C GLU A 66 29.78 9.60 -1.86
N LYS A 67 29.36 10.65 -1.14
CA LYS A 67 30.25 11.47 -0.30
C LYS A 67 30.79 10.71 0.90
N ASP A 68 29.96 9.85 1.51
CA ASP A 68 30.34 9.02 2.66
C ASP A 68 31.25 7.83 2.26
N GLN A 69 31.19 7.37 1.00
CA GLN A 69 32.09 6.33 0.48
C GLN A 69 33.59 6.71 0.60
N GLY A 70 33.89 8.01 0.54
CA GLY A 70 35.24 8.50 0.81
C GLY A 70 35.69 8.34 2.25
N ARG A 71 34.78 8.21 3.21
CA ARG A 71 35.06 8.14 4.66
C ARG A 71 35.01 6.69 5.19
N TYR A 72 34.25 5.80 4.56
CA TYR A 72 34.09 4.39 4.94
C TYR A 72 34.53 3.42 3.83
N GLY A 73 35.53 3.78 3.04
CA GLY A 73 36.05 3.10 1.85
C GLY A 73 36.48 1.64 1.98
N ARG A 74 35.88 0.86 2.87
CA ARG A 74 36.21 -0.56 3.07
C ARG A 74 35.01 -1.51 3.01
N TYR A 75 33.78 -1.03 2.83
CA TYR A 75 32.58 -1.88 2.92
C TYR A 75 31.67 -1.87 1.68
N THR A 76 32.06 -1.27 0.57
CA THR A 76 31.26 -1.24 -0.65
C THR A 76 31.82 -2.14 -1.75
N ASN A 77 32.01 -3.41 -1.44
CA ASN A 77 32.10 -4.41 -2.49
C ASN A 77 30.67 -4.85 -2.81
N LEU A 78 30.10 -4.37 -3.95
CA LEU A 78 28.77 -4.75 -4.42
C LEU A 78 28.58 -6.26 -4.53
N SER A 79 29.67 -7.04 -4.63
CA SER A 79 29.64 -8.49 -4.61
C SER A 79 29.40 -9.09 -3.23
N ALA A 80 29.81 -8.40 -2.15
CA ALA A 80 29.52 -8.83 -0.78
C ALA A 80 28.07 -8.57 -0.37
N LEU A 81 27.43 -7.56 -0.96
CA LEU A 81 26.00 -7.27 -0.79
C LEU A 81 25.09 -8.33 -1.46
N ARG A 82 25.62 -9.14 -2.40
CA ARG A 82 24.90 -10.25 -3.04
C ARG A 82 24.78 -11.51 -2.17
N ALA A 83 25.58 -11.61 -1.11
CA ALA A 83 25.70 -12.84 -0.32
C ALA A 83 24.77 -12.95 0.89
N ASN A 84 24.09 -11.87 1.30
CA ASN A 84 23.19 -11.86 2.46
C ASN A 84 21.72 -11.93 2.02
N GLN A 85 21.04 -13.02 2.37
CA GLN A 85 19.64 -13.31 2.01
C GLN A 85 18.62 -12.26 2.50
N ASP A 86 18.93 -11.50 3.55
CA ASP A 86 18.07 -10.42 4.09
C ASP A 86 18.03 -9.14 3.22
N GLN A 87 18.90 -9.06 2.22
CA GLN A 87 18.93 -7.93 1.28
C GLN A 87 17.98 -8.07 0.08
N GLY A 88 17.32 -9.21 -0.07
CA GLY A 88 16.36 -9.44 -1.15
C GLY A 88 15.20 -8.46 -1.16
N GLU A 89 14.80 -7.91 0.00
CA GLU A 89 13.75 -6.90 0.10
C GLU A 89 14.25 -5.51 -0.29
N PHE A 90 15.43 -5.12 0.10
CA PHE A 90 16.04 -3.84 -0.31
C PHE A 90 16.26 -3.78 -1.83
N TYR A 91 16.73 -4.88 -2.44
CA TYR A 91 16.87 -4.96 -3.90
C TYR A 91 15.53 -5.03 -4.63
N ARG A 92 14.51 -5.68 -4.08
CA ARG A 92 13.15 -5.64 -4.62
C ARG A 92 12.54 -4.24 -4.54
N HIS A 93 12.82 -3.50 -3.49
CA HIS A 93 12.46 -2.09 -3.38
C HIS A 93 13.22 -1.22 -4.39
N MET A 94 14.51 -1.46 -4.59
CA MET A 94 15.32 -0.76 -5.60
C MET A 94 14.90 -1.11 -7.04
N GLN A 95 14.56 -2.38 -7.34
CA GLN A 95 14.03 -2.75 -8.66
C GLN A 95 12.66 -2.15 -8.93
N ARG A 96 11.77 -2.06 -7.92
CA ARG A 96 10.49 -1.35 -8.04
C ARG A 96 10.70 0.16 -8.23
N ALA A 97 11.69 0.75 -7.58
CA ALA A 97 12.08 2.14 -7.81
C ALA A 97 12.60 2.36 -9.24
N ARG A 98 13.33 1.40 -9.84
CA ARG A 98 13.80 1.46 -11.24
C ARG A 98 12.67 1.42 -12.26
N ILE A 99 11.58 0.70 -11.99
CA ILE A 99 10.39 0.67 -12.88
C ILE A 99 9.69 2.05 -12.90
N MET A 100 9.92 2.89 -11.89
CA MET A 100 9.44 4.28 -11.83
C MET A 100 10.41 5.31 -12.43
N GLU A 101 11.55 4.88 -12.97
CA GLU A 101 12.59 5.75 -13.52
C GLU A 101 12.16 6.46 -14.81
N ASP A 102 11.12 5.94 -15.49
CA ASP A 102 10.64 6.47 -16.78
C ASP A 102 9.24 7.07 -16.62
N GLY A 103 9.17 8.30 -16.08
CA GLY A 103 7.95 9.11 -16.13
C GLY A 103 6.89 8.85 -15.06
N GLY A 104 7.19 8.14 -14.00
CA GLY A 104 6.27 7.94 -12.88
C GLY A 104 5.87 9.25 -12.16
N PRO A 105 4.75 9.28 -11.43
CA PRO A 105 4.25 10.48 -10.76
C PRO A 105 5.30 11.04 -9.80
N LYS A 106 5.53 12.36 -9.88
CA LYS A 106 6.51 13.09 -9.06
C LYS A 106 5.92 13.44 -7.71
N GLY A 107 5.54 12.44 -6.92
CA GLY A 107 4.88 12.58 -5.64
C GLY A 107 3.54 11.86 -5.63
N GLY A 108 2.95 11.74 -4.45
CA GLY A 108 1.69 11.04 -4.23
C GLY A 108 1.81 9.88 -3.26
N VAL A 109 0.86 8.96 -3.33
CA VAL A 109 0.73 7.84 -2.41
C VAL A 109 0.56 6.52 -3.19
N MET A 110 1.19 5.46 -2.73
CA MET A 110 0.99 4.12 -3.26
C MET A 110 0.74 3.10 -2.16
N LEU A 111 -0.10 2.13 -2.42
CA LEU A 111 -0.18 0.93 -1.59
C LEU A 111 1.05 0.07 -1.89
N THR A 112 1.89 -0.12 -0.87
CA THR A 112 3.17 -0.81 -1.01
C THR A 112 3.04 -2.28 -0.69
N GLN A 113 2.26 -2.59 0.35
CA GLN A 113 2.13 -3.94 0.87
C GLN A 113 0.74 -4.17 1.44
N VAL A 114 0.27 -5.40 1.29
CA VAL A 114 -0.85 -5.96 2.03
C VAL A 114 -0.27 -7.12 2.83
N PHE A 115 -0.52 -7.16 4.13
CA PHE A 115 -0.05 -8.21 5.01
C PHE A 115 -1.20 -8.75 5.87
N GLU A 116 -1.06 -9.99 6.31
CA GLU A 116 -2.00 -10.64 7.21
C GLU A 116 -1.71 -10.24 8.66
N ASP A 117 -2.74 -9.89 9.39
CA ASP A 117 -2.66 -9.62 10.83
C ASP A 117 -2.67 -10.95 11.60
N ARG A 118 -1.49 -11.44 11.90
CA ARG A 118 -1.29 -12.64 12.71
C ARG A 118 -1.02 -12.32 14.19
N GLU A 119 -0.93 -11.03 14.54
CA GLU A 119 -0.72 -10.61 15.93
C GLU A 119 -2.03 -10.59 16.70
N THR A 120 -3.13 -10.19 16.06
CA THR A 120 -4.46 -10.23 16.68
C THR A 120 -4.97 -11.68 16.72
N PRO A 121 -5.35 -12.18 17.91
CA PRO A 121 -5.81 -13.56 18.05
C PRO A 121 -7.11 -13.79 17.28
N LEU A 122 -7.27 -15.02 16.78
CA LEU A 122 -8.52 -15.50 16.20
C LEU A 122 -9.61 -15.60 17.28
N VAL A 123 -10.86 -15.51 16.86
CA VAL A 123 -12.02 -15.54 17.77
C VAL A 123 -12.54 -16.97 17.92
N PRO A 124 -12.43 -17.61 19.11
CA PRO A 124 -13.01 -18.92 19.33
C PRO A 124 -14.54 -18.82 19.49
N VAL A 125 -15.29 -19.53 18.68
CA VAL A 125 -16.75 -19.61 18.73
C VAL A 125 -17.15 -21.06 19.04
N TYR A 126 -18.03 -21.26 20.04
CA TYR A 126 -18.49 -22.59 20.38
C TYR A 126 -19.60 -23.04 19.42
N ASP A 127 -19.26 -23.97 18.53
CA ASP A 127 -20.19 -24.64 17.61
C ASP A 127 -19.74 -26.10 17.38
N PRO A 128 -20.20 -27.03 18.19
CA PRO A 128 -19.79 -28.45 18.12
C PRO A 128 -20.28 -29.18 16.87
N ASN A 129 -21.24 -28.60 16.14
CA ASN A 129 -21.77 -29.21 14.90
C ASN A 129 -20.99 -28.75 13.64
N HIS A 130 -20.10 -27.80 13.79
CA HIS A 130 -19.33 -27.29 12.66
C HIS A 130 -18.26 -28.30 12.21
N PRO A 131 -18.04 -28.52 10.90
CA PRO A 131 -17.07 -29.47 10.39
C PRO A 131 -15.61 -29.18 10.78
N ASP A 132 -15.30 -27.93 11.12
CA ASP A 132 -13.95 -27.48 11.51
C ASP A 132 -13.85 -27.27 13.05
N ALA A 133 -14.81 -27.80 13.83
CA ALA A 133 -14.75 -27.75 15.30
C ALA A 133 -13.60 -28.62 15.84
N ASN A 134 -12.91 -28.14 16.86
CA ASN A 134 -11.92 -28.92 17.60
C ASN A 134 -12.60 -29.95 18.52
N GLU A 135 -11.80 -30.77 19.22
CA GLU A 135 -12.30 -31.78 20.13
C GLU A 135 -13.14 -31.22 21.29
N GLU A 136 -12.94 -29.92 21.60
CA GLU A 136 -13.69 -29.21 22.65
C GLU A 136 -14.94 -28.52 22.11
N GLY A 137 -15.24 -28.62 20.81
CA GLY A 137 -16.39 -28.00 20.15
C GLY A 137 -16.21 -26.52 19.79
N TYR A 138 -14.99 -26.01 19.77
CA TYR A 138 -14.73 -24.63 19.35
C TYR A 138 -14.22 -24.56 17.90
N VAL A 139 -14.71 -23.55 17.17
CA VAL A 139 -14.25 -23.17 15.83
C VAL A 139 -13.47 -21.86 15.95
N MET A 140 -12.30 -21.82 15.36
CA MET A 140 -11.50 -20.58 15.27
C MET A 140 -12.00 -19.75 14.10
N MET A 141 -12.64 -18.60 14.41
CA MET A 141 -13.13 -17.66 13.42
C MET A 141 -12.08 -16.59 13.11
N PRO A 142 -12.11 -15.99 11.90
CA PRO A 142 -11.24 -14.89 11.53
C PRO A 142 -11.28 -13.71 12.50
N ASN A 143 -10.15 -13.02 12.66
CA ASN A 143 -10.01 -11.80 13.46
C ASN A 143 -10.56 -10.55 12.75
N VAL A 144 -11.70 -10.66 12.07
CA VAL A 144 -12.34 -9.60 11.28
C VAL A 144 -13.56 -9.05 12.02
N ASP A 145 -13.48 -7.80 12.44
CA ASP A 145 -14.65 -7.07 12.97
C ASP A 145 -15.32 -6.28 11.83
N THR A 146 -16.51 -6.75 11.44
CA THR A 146 -17.29 -6.15 10.36
C THR A 146 -17.62 -4.66 10.61
N THR A 147 -17.82 -4.27 11.87
CA THR A 147 -18.15 -2.88 12.24
C THR A 147 -16.94 -1.98 11.97
N VAL A 148 -15.77 -2.42 12.38
CA VAL A 148 -14.51 -1.71 12.13
C VAL A 148 -14.23 -1.61 10.64
N GLU A 149 -14.38 -2.72 9.90
CA GLU A 149 -14.19 -2.73 8.44
C GLU A 149 -15.17 -1.80 7.71
N MET A 150 -16.44 -1.73 8.14
CA MET A 150 -17.42 -0.80 7.57
C MET A 150 -17.05 0.67 7.83
N ILE A 151 -16.56 0.99 9.02
CA ILE A 151 -16.08 2.35 9.36
C ILE A 151 -14.88 2.70 8.47
N ASP A 152 -13.94 1.77 8.32
CA ASP A 152 -12.77 1.93 7.45
C ASP A 152 -13.17 2.10 5.98
N ALA A 153 -14.17 1.35 5.49
CA ALA A 153 -14.71 1.51 4.14
C ALA A 153 -15.33 2.89 3.94
N MET A 154 -16.10 3.39 4.92
CA MET A 154 -16.68 4.74 4.85
C MET A 154 -15.58 5.82 4.83
N ALA A 155 -14.53 5.68 5.63
CA ALA A 155 -13.39 6.59 5.65
C ALA A 155 -12.64 6.59 4.32
N ALA A 156 -12.39 5.40 3.74
CA ALA A 156 -11.73 5.24 2.44
C ALA A 156 -12.58 5.84 1.30
N THR A 157 -13.91 5.64 1.34
CA THR A 157 -14.84 6.21 0.36
C THR A 157 -14.87 7.74 0.41
N ARG A 158 -14.88 8.32 1.61
CA ARG A 158 -14.79 9.79 1.77
C ARG A 158 -13.48 10.34 1.22
N SER A 159 -12.36 9.67 1.52
CA SER A 159 -11.04 10.07 1.01
C SER A 159 -10.96 9.93 -0.51
N TYR A 160 -11.54 8.88 -1.09
CA TYR A 160 -11.65 8.69 -2.53
C TYR A 160 -12.45 9.83 -3.19
N SER A 161 -13.63 10.17 -2.63
CA SER A 161 -14.47 11.26 -3.15
C SER A 161 -13.78 12.63 -3.04
N ALA A 162 -13.02 12.88 -1.96
CA ALA A 162 -12.22 14.10 -1.82
C ALA A 162 -11.14 14.19 -2.91
N ASN A 163 -10.47 13.09 -3.24
CA ASN A 163 -9.46 13.04 -4.31
C ASN A 163 -10.10 13.28 -5.68
N ILE A 164 -11.32 12.77 -5.94
CA ILE A 164 -12.08 13.08 -7.17
C ILE A 164 -12.37 14.57 -7.26
N ALA A 165 -12.88 15.19 -6.17
CA ALA A 165 -13.19 16.61 -6.16
C ALA A 165 -11.94 17.47 -6.40
N ALA A 166 -10.81 17.10 -5.80
CA ALA A 166 -9.53 17.76 -6.04
C ALA A 166 -9.08 17.60 -7.51
N PHE A 167 -9.19 16.41 -8.09
CA PHE A 167 -8.86 16.15 -9.48
C PHE A 167 -9.70 16.98 -10.44
N GLU A 168 -11.02 17.08 -10.21
CA GLU A 168 -11.94 17.89 -11.03
C GLU A 168 -11.64 19.39 -10.91
N ALA A 169 -11.35 19.88 -9.70
CA ALA A 169 -10.97 21.27 -9.48
C ALA A 169 -9.68 21.64 -10.25
N ILE A 170 -8.64 20.79 -10.17
CA ILE A 170 -7.41 20.95 -10.91
C ILE A 170 -7.69 20.96 -12.43
N LYS A 171 -8.47 20.00 -12.92
CA LYS A 171 -8.87 19.94 -14.34
C LYS A 171 -9.62 21.19 -14.80
N GLY A 172 -10.50 21.72 -13.94
CA GLY A 172 -11.23 22.97 -14.20
C GLY A 172 -10.29 24.18 -14.34
N MET A 173 -9.35 24.32 -13.40
CA MET A 173 -8.32 25.37 -13.47
C MET A 173 -7.49 25.30 -14.75
N ALA A 174 -7.14 24.08 -15.20
CA ALA A 174 -6.42 23.88 -16.46
C ALA A 174 -7.18 24.39 -17.68
N ARG A 175 -8.46 24.05 -17.74
CA ARG A 175 -9.32 24.52 -18.86
C ARG A 175 -9.41 26.04 -18.90
N GLN A 176 -9.63 26.67 -17.74
CA GLN A 176 -9.67 28.13 -17.64
C GLN A 176 -8.35 28.78 -18.05
N ALA A 177 -7.19 28.23 -17.61
CA ALA A 177 -5.91 28.73 -18.02
C ALA A 177 -5.66 28.65 -19.54
N LEU A 178 -6.13 27.57 -20.18
CA LEU A 178 -6.03 27.43 -21.64
C LEU A 178 -6.95 28.41 -22.39
N GLU A 179 -8.12 28.73 -21.84
CA GLU A 179 -9.03 29.72 -22.42
C GLU A 179 -8.44 31.13 -22.37
N ILE A 180 -7.81 31.50 -21.27
CA ILE A 180 -7.11 32.80 -21.13
C ILE A 180 -5.95 32.90 -22.13
N GLY A 181 -5.23 31.83 -22.38
CA GLY A 181 -4.11 31.83 -23.34
C GLY A 181 -4.52 31.83 -24.82
N ARG A 182 -5.81 31.79 -25.16
CA ARG A 182 -6.35 31.82 -26.51
C ARG A 182 -6.90 33.21 -26.92
N GLN A 183 -7.00 34.13 -25.98
CA GLN A 183 -7.29 35.55 -26.26
C GLN A 183 -6.02 36.33 -26.55
#